data_30165430afbda46408ac34068d2f1b08
#
_entry.id   30165430afbda46408ac34068d2f1b08
#
_cell.length_a   1.000
_cell.length_b   1.000
_cell.length_c   1.000
_cell.angle_alpha   90.00
_cell.angle_beta   90.00
_cell.angle_gamma   90.00
#
_symmetry.space_group_name_H-M   'P 1'
#
loop_
_entity.id
_entity.type
_entity.pdbx_description
1 polymer ?
#
loop_
_entity_poly.entity_id
_entity_poly.type
_entity_poly.pdbx_seq_one_letter_code
_entity_poly.pdbx_strand_id
1 'polypeptide(L)'
;MVESLINLGLRSQTVPGGVQLLLVAIFGTTFIAFLKSTYNRDSFTCDAETSSVSKQLCYDEYSSAMNKWFTPLYFVVLTYVVLVVFWVSFMLYGALTLRKLKRDRQKKPDCFRRVYLLHVCCRLIFILVMIGIFCGFQTLIVPKTYECSVAAVATPSPLNGTETDLHCHDQHYREKSISNIAIIVIKAFITILCTIEFIQVILTPADKLREKLLGPVLGEDSENLLEGKK
;
A
#
# COMPACT_ATOMS: atom_id res chain seq x y z
N MET A 1 16.52 -11.98 19.00
CA MET A 1 15.31 -11.29 19.50
C MET A 1 14.38 -10.83 18.37
N VAL A 2 14.88 -10.15 17.34
CA VAL A 2 14.07 -9.72 16.18
C VAL A 2 13.54 -10.93 15.39
N GLU A 3 14.38 -11.90 15.13
CA GLU A 3 14.04 -13.14 14.42
C GLU A 3 12.95 -13.97 15.14
N SER A 4 13.03 -14.05 16.45
CA SER A 4 11.98 -14.66 17.29
C SER A 4 10.65 -13.91 17.23
N LEU A 5 10.67 -12.58 17.13
CA LEU A 5 9.47 -11.75 16.98
C LEU A 5 8.84 -11.92 15.58
N ILE A 6 9.66 -11.98 14.53
CA ILE A 6 9.20 -12.21 13.15
C ILE A 6 8.56 -13.58 13.02
N ASN A 7 9.22 -14.63 13.52
CA ASN A 7 8.69 -15.99 13.51
C ASN A 7 7.38 -16.10 14.31
N LEU A 8 7.30 -15.45 15.46
CA LEU A 8 6.09 -15.39 16.26
C LEU A 8 4.97 -14.64 15.54
N GLY A 9 5.29 -13.52 14.88
CA GLY A 9 4.36 -12.73 14.11
C GLY A 9 3.80 -13.48 12.91
N LEU A 10 4.63 -14.21 12.18
CA LEU A 10 4.21 -15.02 11.03
C LEU A 10 3.36 -16.22 11.46
N ARG A 11 3.69 -16.86 12.57
CA ARG A 11 2.91 -17.99 13.14
C ARG A 11 1.57 -17.54 13.74
N SER A 12 1.46 -16.29 14.20
CA SER A 12 0.24 -15.78 14.83
C SER A 12 -0.83 -15.32 13.85
N GLN A 13 -0.63 -15.55 12.55
CA GLN A 13 -1.55 -15.09 11.52
C GLN A 13 -2.36 -16.23 10.90
N THR A 14 -3.54 -15.88 10.39
CA THR A 14 -4.29 -16.77 9.51
C THR A 14 -3.54 -16.93 8.18
N VAL A 15 -3.78 -18.03 7.47
CA VAL A 15 -3.20 -18.23 6.12
C VAL A 15 -3.47 -17.06 5.18
N PRO A 16 -4.72 -16.53 5.07
CA PRO A 16 -4.97 -15.34 4.25
C PRO A 16 -4.19 -14.11 4.70
N GLY A 17 -4.05 -13.91 6.00
CA GLY A 17 -3.26 -12.80 6.55
C GLY A 17 -1.78 -12.90 6.19
N GLY A 18 -1.19 -14.09 6.27
CA GLY A 18 0.20 -14.34 5.86
C GLY A 18 0.42 -14.11 4.36
N VAL A 19 -0.51 -14.56 3.52
CA VAL A 19 -0.47 -14.31 2.06
C VAL A 19 -0.57 -12.81 1.77
N GLN A 20 -1.43 -12.08 2.46
CA GLN A 20 -1.53 -10.62 2.28
C GLN A 20 -0.22 -9.92 2.66
N LEU A 21 0.41 -10.27 3.78
CA LEU A 21 1.67 -9.68 4.18
C LEU A 21 2.75 -9.90 3.12
N LEU A 22 2.84 -11.11 2.58
CA LEU A 22 3.78 -11.44 1.50
C LEU A 22 3.49 -10.62 0.24
N LEU A 23 2.23 -10.53 -0.17
CA LEU A 23 1.82 -9.72 -1.32
C LEU A 23 2.13 -8.24 -1.11
N VAL A 24 1.82 -7.68 0.05
CA VAL A 24 2.13 -6.28 0.37
C VAL A 24 3.64 -6.05 0.33
N ALA A 25 4.45 -6.95 0.86
CA ALA A 25 5.91 -6.83 0.86
C ALA A 25 6.50 -6.91 -0.56
N ILE A 26 6.12 -7.91 -1.35
CA ILE A 26 6.65 -8.10 -2.70
C ILE A 26 6.14 -7.02 -3.65
N PHE A 27 4.82 -6.85 -3.74
CA PHE A 27 4.25 -5.87 -4.67
C PHE A 27 4.53 -4.43 -4.25
N GLY A 28 4.56 -4.13 -2.94
CA GLY A 28 4.90 -2.80 -2.47
C GLY A 28 6.29 -2.36 -2.92
N THR A 29 7.30 -3.20 -2.71
CA THR A 29 8.69 -2.87 -3.06
C THR A 29 8.93 -2.82 -4.56
N THR A 30 8.48 -3.84 -5.31
CA THR A 30 8.67 -3.92 -6.77
C THR A 30 7.89 -2.82 -7.49
N PHE A 31 6.66 -2.53 -7.02
CA PHE A 31 5.82 -1.52 -7.64
C PHE A 31 6.32 -0.10 -7.39
N ILE A 32 6.87 0.18 -6.21
CA ILE A 32 7.51 1.48 -5.91
C ILE A 32 8.69 1.72 -6.87
N ALA A 33 9.54 0.72 -7.08
CA ALA A 33 10.66 0.83 -7.99
C ALA A 33 10.21 1.07 -9.44
N PHE A 34 9.19 0.34 -9.89
CA PHE A 34 8.60 0.48 -11.22
C PHE A 34 7.96 1.86 -11.42
N LEU A 35 7.14 2.32 -10.48
CA LEU A 35 6.49 3.64 -10.57
C LEU A 35 7.51 4.79 -10.59
N LYS A 36 8.58 4.69 -9.81
CA LYS A 36 9.66 5.69 -9.83
C LYS A 36 10.30 5.82 -11.22
N SER A 37 10.46 4.70 -11.95
CA SER A 37 10.96 4.71 -13.31
C SER A 37 9.95 5.28 -14.31
N THR A 38 8.67 4.90 -14.19
CA THR A 38 7.61 5.25 -15.15
C THR A 38 7.15 6.71 -15.02
N TYR A 39 7.10 7.24 -13.79
CA TYR A 39 6.69 8.63 -13.52
C TYR A 39 7.89 9.60 -13.51
N ASN A 40 8.83 9.40 -14.45
CA ASN A 40 9.94 10.32 -14.65
C ASN A 40 9.53 11.44 -15.59
N ARG A 41 9.97 12.68 -15.30
CA ARG A 41 9.75 13.88 -16.11
C ARG A 41 10.38 13.77 -17.51
N ASP A 42 11.46 13.02 -17.67
CA ASP A 42 12.22 12.92 -18.91
C ASP A 42 11.40 12.29 -20.06
N SER A 43 10.35 11.53 -19.72
CA SER A 43 9.45 10.92 -20.68
C SER A 43 8.47 11.88 -21.38
N PHE A 44 8.40 13.14 -20.92
CA PHE A 44 7.50 14.14 -21.46
C PHE A 44 8.24 15.01 -22.49
N THR A 45 7.80 15.00 -23.74
CA THR A 45 8.42 15.72 -24.86
C THR A 45 7.42 16.60 -25.56
N CYS A 46 7.85 17.79 -26.01
CA CYS A 46 7.01 18.76 -26.74
C CYS A 46 7.58 18.97 -28.14
N ASP A 47 6.69 19.24 -29.12
CA ASP A 47 7.02 19.26 -30.55
C ASP A 47 7.84 20.50 -31.00
N ALA A 48 7.90 21.57 -30.21
CA ALA A 48 8.67 22.77 -30.55
C ALA A 48 10.02 22.79 -29.80
N GLU A 49 11.01 23.49 -30.34
CA GLU A 49 12.23 23.88 -29.60
C GLU A 49 11.86 24.84 -28.47
N THR A 50 11.25 24.28 -27.45
CA THR A 50 10.78 24.99 -26.26
C THR A 50 11.88 25.14 -25.24
N SER A 51 11.88 26.28 -24.55
CA SER A 51 12.76 26.47 -23.43
C SER A 51 12.50 25.38 -22.37
N SER A 52 13.54 24.98 -21.66
CA SER A 52 13.41 24.01 -20.55
C SER A 52 12.36 24.44 -19.51
N VAL A 53 12.16 25.76 -19.35
CA VAL A 53 11.18 26.35 -18.44
C VAL A 53 9.73 26.10 -18.93
N SER A 54 9.46 26.32 -20.21
CA SER A 54 8.13 26.09 -20.79
C SER A 54 7.74 24.63 -20.75
N LYS A 55 8.68 23.73 -21.07
CA LYS A 55 8.49 22.27 -20.93
C LYS A 55 8.17 21.89 -19.46
N GLN A 56 8.83 22.51 -18.50
CA GLN A 56 8.60 22.26 -17.08
C GLN A 56 7.20 22.71 -16.65
N LEU A 57 6.77 23.90 -17.06
CA LEU A 57 5.44 24.42 -16.76
C LEU A 57 4.34 23.53 -17.34
N CYS A 58 4.48 23.11 -18.60
CA CYS A 58 3.55 22.18 -19.24
C CYS A 58 3.50 20.83 -18.54
N TYR A 59 4.65 20.31 -18.09
CA TYR A 59 4.67 19.06 -17.33
C TYR A 59 3.98 19.21 -15.96
N ASP A 60 4.18 20.30 -15.27
CA ASP A 60 3.58 20.55 -13.96
C ASP A 60 2.04 20.71 -14.09
N GLU A 61 1.56 21.39 -15.15
CA GLU A 61 0.14 21.50 -15.49
C GLU A 61 -0.45 20.12 -15.82
N TYR A 62 0.19 19.39 -16.74
CA TYR A 62 -0.19 18.02 -17.09
C TYR A 62 -0.23 17.11 -15.85
N SER A 63 0.80 17.15 -15.03
CA SER A 63 0.89 16.34 -13.81
C SER A 63 -0.23 16.68 -12.82
N SER A 64 -0.56 17.97 -12.66
CA SER A 64 -1.65 18.41 -11.78
C SER A 64 -3.03 18.03 -12.30
N ALA A 65 -3.23 18.05 -13.62
CA ALA A 65 -4.46 17.63 -14.26
C ALA A 65 -4.71 16.11 -14.10
N MET A 66 -3.63 15.31 -14.16
CA MET A 66 -3.70 13.86 -14.03
C MET A 66 -3.77 13.41 -12.57
N ASN A 67 -3.09 14.10 -11.67
CA ASN A 67 -2.89 13.72 -10.27
C ASN A 67 -3.38 14.85 -9.35
N LYS A 68 -4.68 14.93 -9.12
CA LYS A 68 -5.28 16.07 -8.39
C LYS A 68 -4.73 16.24 -6.96
N TRP A 69 -4.38 15.17 -6.26
CA TRP A 69 -3.92 15.22 -4.86
C TRP A 69 -2.59 14.53 -4.64
N PHE A 70 -2.41 13.33 -5.21
CA PHE A 70 -1.22 12.52 -5.01
C PHE A 70 -0.76 11.89 -6.30
N THR A 71 0.53 11.86 -6.55
CA THR A 71 1.05 11.00 -7.61
C THR A 71 0.85 9.53 -7.24
N PRO A 72 0.65 8.62 -8.20
CA PRO A 72 0.51 7.18 -7.93
C PRO A 72 1.65 6.61 -7.09
N LEU A 73 2.85 7.13 -7.24
CA LEU A 73 4.00 6.74 -6.43
C LEU A 73 3.78 7.05 -4.94
N TYR A 74 3.41 8.29 -4.59
CA TYR A 74 3.15 8.67 -3.20
C TYR A 74 1.97 7.90 -2.62
N PHE A 75 0.95 7.66 -3.43
CA PHE A 75 -0.21 6.87 -3.03
C PHE A 75 0.19 5.43 -2.64
N VAL A 76 1.00 4.76 -3.45
CA VAL A 76 1.48 3.41 -3.18
C VAL A 76 2.38 3.39 -1.96
N VAL A 77 3.34 4.33 -1.85
CA VAL A 77 4.24 4.43 -0.68
C VAL A 77 3.46 4.66 0.61
N LEU A 78 2.53 5.62 0.62
CA LEU A 78 1.70 5.91 1.79
C LEU A 78 0.90 4.68 2.22
N THR A 79 0.24 4.03 1.27
CA THR A 79 -0.56 2.83 1.57
C THR A 79 0.31 1.69 2.10
N TYR A 80 1.48 1.49 1.49
CA TYR A 80 2.43 0.47 1.93
C TYR A 80 2.90 0.71 3.36
N VAL A 81 3.35 1.93 3.67
CA VAL A 81 3.84 2.29 5.00
C VAL A 81 2.75 2.09 6.06
N VAL A 82 1.52 2.56 5.80
CA VAL A 82 0.41 2.41 6.76
C VAL A 82 0.06 0.95 6.98
N LEU A 83 0.01 0.13 5.92
CA LEU A 83 -0.23 -1.32 6.06
C LEU A 83 0.86 -2.01 6.86
N VAL A 84 2.13 -1.68 6.63
CA VAL A 84 3.25 -2.22 7.43
C VAL A 84 3.13 -1.81 8.89
N VAL A 85 2.76 -0.56 9.19
CA VAL A 85 2.53 -0.10 10.57
C VAL A 85 1.40 -0.88 11.24
N PHE A 86 0.29 -1.14 10.56
CA PHE A 86 -0.78 -1.99 11.09
C PHE A 86 -0.27 -3.39 11.44
N TRP A 87 0.53 -4.01 10.56
CA TRP A 87 1.08 -5.34 10.78
C TRP A 87 2.07 -5.38 11.95
N VAL A 88 3.00 -4.42 12.01
CA VAL A 88 3.98 -4.33 13.10
C VAL A 88 3.29 -4.11 14.44
N SER A 89 2.30 -3.23 14.49
CA SER A 89 1.51 -2.95 15.71
C SER A 89 0.79 -4.21 16.20
N PHE A 90 0.21 -4.98 15.29
CA PHE A 90 -0.46 -6.23 15.64
C PHE A 90 0.54 -7.31 16.10
N MET A 91 1.67 -7.47 15.43
CA MET A 91 2.73 -8.41 15.84
C MET A 91 3.25 -8.07 17.24
N LEU A 92 3.47 -6.79 17.52
CA LEU A 92 3.92 -6.33 18.84
C LEU A 92 2.87 -6.63 19.92
N TYR A 93 1.60 -6.34 19.63
CA TYR A 93 0.50 -6.69 20.53
C TYR A 93 0.41 -8.21 20.80
N GLY A 94 0.52 -9.03 19.76
CA GLY A 94 0.54 -10.49 19.87
C GLY A 94 1.68 -10.99 20.76
N ALA A 95 2.89 -10.47 20.55
CA ALA A 95 4.07 -10.80 21.35
C ALA A 95 3.91 -10.41 22.83
N LEU A 96 3.38 -9.20 23.10
CA LEU A 96 3.11 -8.74 24.46
C LEU A 96 2.01 -9.56 25.16
N THR A 97 0.98 -9.94 24.40
CA THR A 97 -0.11 -10.78 24.92
C THR A 97 0.37 -12.17 25.26
N LEU A 98 1.23 -12.78 24.43
CA LEU A 98 1.86 -14.08 24.72
C LEU A 98 2.71 -14.04 25.98
N ARG A 99 3.54 -13.00 26.17
CA ARG A 99 4.33 -12.84 27.40
C ARG A 99 3.44 -12.75 28.64
N LYS A 100 2.32 -12.03 28.54
CA LYS A 100 1.34 -11.93 29.64
C LYS A 100 0.60 -13.25 29.89
N LEU A 101 0.29 -14.01 28.84
CA LEU A 101 -0.36 -15.33 28.96
C LEU A 101 0.56 -16.38 29.61
N LYS A 102 1.87 -16.35 29.31
CA LYS A 102 2.87 -17.20 30.02
C LYS A 102 2.90 -16.91 31.51
N ARG A 103 2.64 -15.65 31.91
CA ARG A 103 2.64 -15.22 33.31
C ARG A 103 1.31 -15.48 34.01
N ASP A 104 0.19 -15.46 33.30
CA ASP A 104 -1.16 -15.46 33.86
C ASP A 104 -2.10 -16.32 33.00
N ARG A 105 -2.26 -17.62 33.38
CA ARG A 105 -3.07 -18.60 32.61
C ARG A 105 -4.56 -18.28 32.51
N GLN A 106 -5.08 -17.31 33.28
CA GLN A 106 -6.52 -17.05 33.45
C GLN A 106 -7.11 -15.97 32.49
N LYS A 107 -6.34 -15.37 31.57
CA LYS A 107 -6.89 -14.32 30.70
C LYS A 107 -7.85 -14.86 29.66
N LYS A 108 -9.04 -14.21 29.57
CA LYS A 108 -10.17 -14.57 28.71
C LYS A 108 -9.77 -14.56 27.21
N PRO A 109 -10.04 -15.64 26.46
CA PRO A 109 -9.74 -15.77 25.04
C PRO A 109 -10.45 -14.72 24.16
N ASP A 110 -11.60 -14.23 24.62
CA ASP A 110 -12.43 -13.25 23.89
C ASP A 110 -11.72 -11.90 23.63
N CYS A 111 -10.83 -11.47 24.51
CA CYS A 111 -10.11 -10.21 24.35
C CYS A 111 -9.18 -10.26 23.11
N PHE A 112 -8.45 -11.35 22.92
CA PHE A 112 -7.57 -11.52 21.77
C PHE A 112 -8.35 -11.54 20.45
N ARG A 113 -9.46 -12.27 20.38
CA ARG A 113 -10.33 -12.32 19.21
C ARG A 113 -10.86 -10.94 18.84
N ARG A 114 -11.32 -10.14 19.82
CA ARG A 114 -11.82 -8.78 19.58
C ARG A 114 -10.74 -7.86 19.00
N VAL A 115 -9.53 -7.91 19.54
CA VAL A 115 -8.42 -7.09 19.03
C VAL A 115 -7.99 -7.54 17.65
N TYR A 116 -7.96 -8.85 17.38
CA TYR A 116 -7.68 -9.36 16.04
C TYR A 116 -8.74 -8.93 15.04
N LEU A 117 -10.02 -9.05 15.41
CA LEU A 117 -11.13 -8.59 14.56
C LEU A 117 -11.04 -7.10 14.27
N LEU A 118 -10.76 -6.27 15.29
CA LEU A 118 -10.56 -4.84 15.13
C LEU A 118 -9.42 -4.54 14.16
N HIS A 119 -8.30 -5.23 14.29
CA HIS A 119 -7.15 -5.07 13.39
C HIS A 119 -7.52 -5.36 11.92
N VAL A 120 -8.20 -6.49 11.65
CA VAL A 120 -8.63 -6.86 10.31
C VAL A 120 -9.66 -5.85 9.76
N CYS A 121 -10.60 -5.40 10.60
CA CYS A 121 -11.62 -4.41 10.24
C CYS A 121 -10.98 -3.06 9.87
N CYS A 122 -10.08 -2.54 10.71
CA CYS A 122 -9.38 -1.28 10.44
C CYS A 122 -8.58 -1.35 9.12
N ARG A 123 -7.92 -2.48 8.88
CA ARG A 123 -7.15 -2.71 7.65
C ARG A 123 -8.07 -2.75 6.42
N LEU A 124 -9.21 -3.45 6.51
CA LEU A 124 -10.20 -3.52 5.44
C LEU A 124 -10.77 -2.13 5.10
N ILE A 125 -11.21 -1.40 6.12
CA ILE A 125 -11.74 -0.03 5.95
C ILE A 125 -10.67 0.87 5.31
N PHE A 126 -9.43 0.81 5.80
CA PHE A 126 -8.34 1.61 5.25
C PHE A 126 -8.11 1.33 3.77
N ILE A 127 -8.06 0.06 3.35
CA ILE A 127 -7.86 -0.30 1.94
C ILE A 127 -9.03 0.19 1.08
N LEU A 128 -10.27 0.05 1.52
CA LEU A 128 -11.46 0.52 0.81
C LEU A 128 -11.45 2.04 0.64
N VAL A 129 -11.12 2.78 1.69
CA VAL A 129 -10.98 4.25 1.65
C VAL A 129 -9.89 4.65 0.65
N MET A 130 -8.74 3.97 0.66
CA MET A 130 -7.66 4.27 -0.28
C MET A 130 -8.04 3.95 -1.73
N ILE A 131 -8.79 2.88 -2.00
CA ILE A 131 -9.34 2.62 -3.35
C ILE A 131 -10.28 3.75 -3.77
N GLY A 132 -11.21 4.17 -2.90
CA GLY A 132 -12.13 5.26 -3.17
C GLY A 132 -11.42 6.58 -3.48
N ILE A 133 -10.41 6.94 -2.69
CA ILE A 133 -9.57 8.12 -2.93
C ILE A 133 -8.86 8.01 -4.28
N PHE A 134 -8.24 6.87 -4.58
CA PHE A 134 -7.52 6.68 -5.83
C PHE A 134 -8.46 6.80 -7.05
N CYS A 135 -9.60 6.12 -7.04
CA CYS A 135 -10.58 6.19 -8.13
C CYS A 135 -11.22 7.57 -8.30
N GLY A 136 -11.38 8.33 -7.20
CA GLY A 136 -12.00 9.65 -7.23
C GLY A 136 -11.07 10.77 -7.68
N PHE A 137 -9.77 10.65 -7.44
CA PHE A 137 -8.83 11.75 -7.68
C PHE A 137 -7.74 11.45 -8.72
N GLN A 138 -7.61 10.19 -9.15
CA GLN A 138 -6.60 9.78 -10.12
C GLN A 138 -7.23 9.55 -11.50
N THR A 139 -6.61 10.09 -12.54
CA THR A 139 -6.96 9.74 -13.91
C THR A 139 -6.43 8.35 -14.25
N LEU A 140 -7.34 7.38 -14.46
CA LEU A 140 -6.96 5.98 -14.69
C LEU A 140 -6.32 5.77 -16.05
N ILE A 141 -6.87 6.42 -17.07
CA ILE A 141 -6.37 6.36 -18.46
C ILE A 141 -5.67 7.68 -18.74
N VAL A 142 -4.37 7.61 -18.86
CA VAL A 142 -3.52 8.78 -19.12
C VAL A 142 -3.54 9.10 -20.62
N PRO A 143 -3.82 10.35 -21.02
CA PRO A 143 -3.82 10.73 -22.43
C PRO A 143 -2.39 10.72 -23.00
N LYS A 144 -2.29 10.35 -24.28
CA LYS A 144 -1.01 10.34 -25.01
C LYS A 144 -0.51 11.76 -25.27
N THR A 145 -1.41 12.65 -25.60
CA THR A 145 -1.14 14.04 -26.01
C THR A 145 -1.78 14.98 -25.01
N TYR A 146 -1.10 16.07 -24.76
CA TYR A 146 -1.58 17.15 -23.90
C TYR A 146 -1.28 18.50 -24.55
N GLU A 147 -2.28 19.35 -24.63
CA GLU A 147 -2.16 20.71 -25.13
C GLU A 147 -2.07 21.64 -23.93
N CYS A 148 -0.98 22.39 -23.82
CA CYS A 148 -0.85 23.40 -22.79
C CYS A 148 -0.69 24.79 -23.42
N SER A 149 -1.38 25.76 -22.84
CA SER A 149 -1.28 27.16 -23.21
C SER A 149 -0.21 27.81 -22.33
N VAL A 150 0.99 27.94 -22.86
CA VAL A 150 2.05 28.68 -22.19
C VAL A 150 1.93 30.15 -22.61
N ALA A 151 1.34 30.95 -21.74
CA ALA A 151 1.46 32.39 -21.87
C ALA A 151 2.95 32.71 -21.95
N ALA A 152 3.39 33.37 -23.02
CA ALA A 152 4.78 33.64 -23.37
C ALA A 152 5.51 34.35 -22.21
N VAL A 153 5.96 33.60 -21.25
CA VAL A 153 6.85 34.06 -20.18
C VAL A 153 8.25 34.04 -20.77
N ALA A 154 8.69 35.24 -21.13
CA ALA A 154 10.08 35.59 -21.37
C ALA A 154 10.59 35.55 -22.82
N THR A 155 10.09 36.44 -23.63
CA THR A 155 11.00 37.25 -24.43
C THR A 155 10.68 38.72 -24.18
N PRO A 156 11.70 39.59 -23.93
CA PRO A 156 11.47 41.01 -23.68
C PRO A 156 11.22 41.78 -24.97
N SER A 157 10.38 41.23 -25.86
CA SER A 157 9.92 41.92 -27.08
C SER A 157 8.42 42.16 -26.94
N PRO A 158 7.98 43.42 -26.84
CA PRO A 158 6.59 43.77 -26.64
C PRO A 158 5.80 43.80 -27.95
N LEU A 159 5.87 42.79 -28.78
CA LEU A 159 5.05 42.74 -30.00
C LEU A 159 4.37 41.38 -30.11
N ASN A 160 3.05 41.44 -29.91
CA ASN A 160 2.08 40.34 -30.07
C ASN A 160 2.28 39.13 -29.17
N GLY A 161 1.63 39.17 -28.00
CA GLY A 161 1.37 38.00 -27.19
C GLY A 161 0.46 37.01 -27.92
N THR A 162 0.98 36.29 -28.87
CA THR A 162 0.33 35.11 -29.42
C THR A 162 0.53 34.01 -28.39
N GLU A 163 -0.55 33.65 -27.73
CA GLU A 163 -0.66 32.42 -26.94
C GLU A 163 -0.28 31.26 -27.88
N THR A 164 0.89 30.66 -27.64
CA THR A 164 1.33 29.50 -28.44
C THR A 164 0.89 28.25 -27.73
N ASP A 165 -0.11 27.58 -28.31
CA ASP A 165 -0.50 26.24 -27.87
C ASP A 165 0.65 25.27 -28.16
N LEU A 166 1.12 24.65 -27.09
CA LEU A 166 2.21 23.70 -27.14
C LEU A 166 1.66 22.29 -27.08
N HIS A 167 1.91 21.51 -28.14
CA HIS A 167 1.55 20.10 -28.17
C HIS A 167 2.67 19.26 -27.54
N CYS A 168 2.35 18.57 -26.47
CA CYS A 168 3.30 17.71 -25.76
C CYS A 168 2.82 16.26 -25.75
N HIS A 169 3.77 15.34 -25.73
CA HIS A 169 3.53 13.91 -25.75
C HIS A 169 4.16 13.24 -24.53
N ASP A 170 3.40 12.37 -23.86
CA ASP A 170 3.93 11.49 -22.83
C ASP A 170 4.30 10.15 -23.45
N GLN A 171 5.60 9.82 -23.49
CA GLN A 171 6.10 8.58 -24.07
C GLN A 171 5.66 7.35 -23.27
N HIS A 172 5.46 7.49 -21.93
CA HIS A 172 5.07 6.41 -21.02
C HIS A 172 3.58 6.40 -20.66
N TYR A 173 2.70 7.05 -21.46
CA TYR A 173 1.27 7.11 -21.16
C TYR A 173 0.61 5.73 -20.99
N ARG A 174 1.04 4.72 -21.77
CA ARG A 174 0.55 3.34 -21.68
C ARG A 174 0.94 2.69 -20.36
N GLU A 175 2.22 2.78 -20.00
CA GLU A 175 2.76 2.20 -18.78
C GLU A 175 2.14 2.87 -17.55
N LYS A 176 1.92 4.19 -17.59
CA LYS A 176 1.20 4.93 -16.53
C LYS A 176 -0.24 4.46 -16.40
N SER A 177 -0.96 4.30 -17.50
CA SER A 177 -2.33 3.78 -17.49
C SER A 177 -2.42 2.34 -16.97
N ILE A 178 -1.54 1.46 -17.44
CA ILE A 178 -1.46 0.07 -16.96
C ILE A 178 -1.13 0.04 -15.48
N SER A 179 -0.21 0.89 -15.02
CA SER A 179 0.14 0.99 -13.60
C SER A 179 -1.04 1.41 -12.73
N ASN A 180 -1.81 2.41 -13.17
CA ASN A 180 -2.98 2.88 -12.43
C ASN A 180 -4.05 1.78 -12.31
N ILE A 181 -4.29 1.05 -13.39
CA ILE A 181 -5.21 -0.11 -13.38
C ILE A 181 -4.66 -1.22 -12.48
N ALA A 182 -3.36 -1.54 -12.57
CA ALA A 182 -2.74 -2.57 -11.76
C ALA A 182 -2.81 -2.26 -10.26
N ILE A 183 -2.66 -0.99 -9.86
CA ILE A 183 -2.85 -0.56 -8.46
C ILE A 183 -4.24 -0.95 -7.98
N ILE A 184 -5.29 -0.67 -8.75
CA ILE A 184 -6.67 -0.99 -8.37
C ILE A 184 -6.88 -2.50 -8.29
N VAL A 185 -6.42 -3.25 -9.28
CA VAL A 185 -6.56 -4.72 -9.31
C VAL A 185 -5.88 -5.37 -8.10
N ILE A 186 -4.64 -4.97 -7.79
CA ILE A 186 -3.91 -5.49 -6.63
C ILE A 186 -4.64 -5.13 -5.32
N LYS A 187 -5.13 -3.89 -5.18
CA LYS A 187 -5.90 -3.46 -4.01
C LYS A 187 -7.21 -4.22 -3.87
N ALA A 188 -7.94 -4.45 -4.96
CA ALA A 188 -9.16 -5.25 -4.97
C ALA A 188 -8.89 -6.69 -4.52
N PHE A 189 -7.80 -7.30 -5.01
CA PHE A 189 -7.39 -8.64 -4.58
C PHE A 189 -7.05 -8.70 -3.09
N ILE A 190 -6.29 -7.73 -2.57
CA ILE A 190 -5.99 -7.64 -1.14
C ILE A 190 -7.29 -7.44 -0.32
N THR A 191 -8.26 -6.68 -0.82
CA THR A 191 -9.56 -6.48 -0.18
C THR A 191 -10.34 -7.80 -0.08
N ILE A 192 -10.34 -8.61 -1.13
CA ILE A 192 -10.97 -9.95 -1.12
C ILE A 192 -10.34 -10.83 -0.05
N LEU A 193 -9.00 -10.88 0.01
CA LEU A 193 -8.30 -11.66 1.03
C LEU A 193 -8.60 -11.16 2.45
N CYS A 194 -8.66 -9.83 2.65
CA CYS A 194 -9.07 -9.23 3.93
C CYS A 194 -10.49 -9.62 4.33
N THR A 195 -11.41 -9.65 3.37
CA THR A 195 -12.80 -10.05 3.61
C THR A 195 -12.89 -11.53 3.98
N ILE A 196 -12.16 -12.40 3.30
CA ILE A 196 -12.09 -13.82 3.62
C ILE A 196 -11.53 -14.01 5.05
N GLU A 197 -10.46 -13.30 5.38
CA GLU A 197 -9.88 -13.34 6.73
C GLU A 197 -10.88 -12.88 7.79
N PHE A 198 -11.58 -11.79 7.54
CA PHE A 198 -12.61 -11.24 8.43
C PHE A 198 -13.73 -12.26 8.69
N ILE A 199 -14.23 -12.90 7.64
CA ILE A 199 -15.25 -13.95 7.73
C ILE A 199 -14.73 -15.15 8.54
N GLN A 200 -13.50 -15.60 8.26
CA GLN A 200 -12.90 -16.71 9.01
C GLN A 200 -12.78 -16.42 10.50
N VAL A 201 -12.39 -15.20 10.87
CA VAL A 201 -12.28 -14.79 12.28
C VAL A 201 -13.65 -14.76 12.98
N ILE A 202 -14.70 -14.33 12.27
CA ILE A 202 -16.06 -14.33 12.80
C ILE A 202 -16.59 -15.76 13.00
N LEU A 203 -16.39 -16.64 12.04
CA LEU A 203 -16.90 -17.99 12.06
C LEU A 203 -16.12 -18.93 13.00
N THR A 204 -14.86 -18.59 13.30
CA THR A 204 -14.03 -19.45 14.17
C THR A 204 -14.30 -19.15 15.64
N PRO A 205 -14.64 -20.16 16.48
CA PRO A 205 -14.77 -20.01 17.92
C PRO A 205 -13.47 -19.46 18.54
N ALA A 206 -13.61 -18.64 19.57
CA ALA A 206 -12.47 -17.95 20.20
C ALA A 206 -11.37 -18.91 20.69
N ASP A 207 -11.76 -20.05 21.24
CA ASP A 207 -10.83 -21.08 21.74
C ASP A 207 -10.03 -21.73 20.61
N LYS A 208 -10.70 -22.10 19.50
CA LYS A 208 -10.04 -22.68 18.33
C LYS A 208 -9.15 -21.65 17.61
N LEU A 209 -9.56 -20.39 17.56
CA LEU A 209 -8.75 -19.32 16.99
C LEU A 209 -7.48 -19.12 17.83
N ARG A 210 -7.62 -19.11 19.14
CA ARG A 210 -6.49 -19.01 20.07
C ARG A 210 -5.53 -20.19 19.91
N GLU A 211 -6.02 -21.41 19.90
CA GLU A 211 -5.22 -22.62 19.71
C GLU A 211 -4.49 -22.59 18.37
N LYS A 212 -5.16 -22.22 17.29
CA LYS A 212 -4.58 -22.15 15.94
C LYS A 212 -3.47 -21.10 15.83
N LEU A 213 -3.65 -19.94 16.47
CA LEU A 213 -2.70 -18.83 16.35
C LEU A 213 -1.59 -18.86 17.42
N LEU A 214 -1.86 -19.43 18.58
CA LEU A 214 -0.93 -19.43 19.72
C LEU A 214 -0.47 -20.84 20.12
N GLY A 215 -1.19 -21.88 19.73
CA GLY A 215 -0.94 -23.27 20.11
C GLY A 215 0.47 -23.78 19.79
N PRO A 216 1.02 -23.55 18.57
CA PRO A 216 2.37 -23.99 18.23
C PRO A 216 3.45 -23.41 19.14
N VAL A 217 3.25 -22.19 19.62
CA VAL A 217 4.21 -21.49 20.49
C VAL A 217 4.15 -21.98 21.93
N LEU A 218 2.99 -22.47 22.36
CA LEU A 218 2.82 -23.01 23.72
C LEU A 218 3.24 -24.48 23.81
N GLY A 219 3.20 -25.24 22.72
CA GLY A 219 3.60 -26.64 22.63
C GLY A 219 5.12 -26.86 22.72
N GLU A 220 5.89 -26.07 21.96
CA GLU A 220 7.35 -26.15 21.89
C GLU A 220 8.03 -25.87 23.26
N ASP A 221 7.46 -24.98 24.08
CA ASP A 221 8.01 -24.68 25.41
C ASP A 221 7.68 -25.78 26.44
N SER A 222 6.64 -26.59 26.20
CA SER A 222 6.29 -27.70 27.10
C SER A 222 7.23 -28.90 26.93
N GLU A 223 7.68 -29.16 25.70
CA GLU A 223 8.67 -30.23 25.43
C GLU A 223 10.05 -29.86 25.97
N ASN A 224 10.52 -28.62 25.77
CA ASN A 224 11.81 -28.15 26.27
C ASN A 224 11.88 -28.13 27.82
N LEU A 225 10.74 -27.96 28.52
CA LEU A 225 10.65 -28.01 29.97
C LEU A 225 10.65 -29.47 30.53
N LEU A 226 10.24 -30.42 29.70
CA LEU A 226 10.28 -31.85 30.07
C LEU A 226 11.65 -32.46 29.77
N GLU A 227 12.37 -32.02 28.73
CA GLU A 227 13.73 -32.50 28.46
C GLU A 227 14.78 -31.90 29.41
N GLY A 228 14.59 -30.71 29.92
CA GLY A 228 15.49 -30.07 30.89
C GLY A 228 15.40 -30.61 32.30
N LYS A 229 14.52 -31.61 32.58
CA LYS A 229 14.36 -32.28 33.87
C LYS A 229 14.86 -33.72 33.91
N LYS A 230 15.53 -34.18 32.87
CA LYS A 230 16.30 -35.43 32.87
C LYS A 230 17.78 -35.11 33.04
#